data_b26b559b5738543db7ea74a93868ca01
#
_entry.id   b26b559b5738543db7ea74a93868ca01
#
_cell.length_a   1.000
_cell.length_b   1.000
_cell.length_c   1.000
_cell.angle_alpha   90.00
_cell.angle_beta   90.00
_cell.angle_gamma   90.00
#
_symmetry.space_group_name_H-M   'P 1'
#
loop_
_entity.id
_entity.type
_entity.pdbx_description
1 polymer ?
#
loop_
_entity_poly.entity_id
_entity_poly.type
_entity_poly.pdbx_seq_one_letter_code
_entity_poly.pdbx_strand_id
1 'polypeptide(L)'
;MNDEELCDYLKRFCFGREHLICSRDLVRQKNLRESDLRKKVNRLRRKAVPIASSREGYFYASNAAELYSTIRQLKEMRAGLDAAICGLEQAMETFTEPSDGGGRDR
;
A
#
# COMPACT_ATOMS: atom_id res chain seq x y z
N MET A 1 13.31 -8.82 10.01
CA MET A 1 12.18 -9.69 9.60
C MET A 1 12.09 -9.71 8.09
N ASN A 2 12.07 -10.89 7.52
CA ASN A 2 11.92 -11.00 6.06
C ASN A 2 10.45 -11.17 5.70
N ASP A 3 10.18 -11.24 4.40
CA ASP A 3 8.80 -11.29 3.93
C ASP A 3 8.07 -12.54 4.42
N GLU A 4 8.76 -13.68 4.41
CA GLU A 4 8.15 -14.93 4.87
C GLU A 4 7.78 -14.88 6.35
N GLU A 5 8.66 -14.31 7.14
CA GLU A 5 8.40 -14.16 8.57
C GLU A 5 7.20 -13.28 8.83
N LEU A 6 7.07 -12.21 8.07
CA LEU A 6 5.92 -11.34 8.20
C LEU A 6 4.64 -12.07 7.81
N CYS A 7 4.69 -12.81 6.71
CA CYS A 7 3.55 -13.60 6.26
C CYS A 7 3.11 -14.58 7.33
N ASP A 8 4.07 -15.32 7.89
CA ASP A 8 3.78 -16.32 8.92
C ASP A 8 3.20 -15.67 10.17
N TYR A 9 3.75 -14.55 10.56
CA TYR A 9 3.27 -13.84 11.74
C TYR A 9 1.81 -13.42 11.56
N LEU A 10 1.50 -12.80 10.42
CA LEU A 10 0.14 -12.34 10.18
C LEU A 10 -0.84 -13.51 10.08
N LYS A 11 -0.44 -14.57 9.42
CA LYS A 11 -1.28 -15.75 9.28
C LYS A 11 -1.58 -16.40 10.62
N ARG A 12 -0.62 -16.39 11.51
CA ARG A 12 -0.70 -17.06 12.79
C ARG A 12 -1.42 -16.24 13.85
N PHE A 13 -1.09 -14.96 13.94
CA PHE A 13 -1.56 -14.13 15.04
C PHE A 13 -2.56 -13.08 14.62
N CYS A 14 -2.70 -12.82 13.34
CA CYS A 14 -3.58 -11.77 12.84
C CYS A 14 -4.51 -12.31 11.77
N PHE A 15 -5.03 -13.49 12.00
CA PHE A 15 -5.92 -14.14 11.04
C PHE A 15 -7.33 -13.63 11.23
N GLY A 16 -7.87 -12.98 10.21
CA GLY A 16 -9.19 -12.37 10.26
C GLY A 16 -9.15 -10.96 10.82
N ARG A 17 -10.16 -10.18 10.42
CA ARG A 17 -10.23 -8.77 10.80
C ARG A 17 -10.21 -8.57 12.32
N GLU A 18 -10.76 -9.50 13.06
CA GLU A 18 -10.82 -9.39 14.52
C GLU A 18 -9.47 -9.36 15.18
N HIS A 19 -8.46 -9.84 14.49
CA HIS A 19 -7.12 -9.98 15.05
C HIS A 19 -6.11 -9.08 14.38
N LEU A 20 -6.58 -7.98 13.77
CA LEU A 20 -5.66 -7.07 13.09
C LEU A 20 -4.63 -6.50 14.06
N ILE A 21 -3.50 -6.12 13.53
CA ILE A 21 -2.46 -5.47 14.31
C ILE A 21 -2.22 -4.08 13.71
N CYS A 22 -2.16 -3.08 14.58
CA CYS A 22 -1.85 -1.72 14.17
C CYS A 22 -0.45 -1.67 13.57
N SER A 23 -0.28 -0.92 12.48
CA SER A 23 1.02 -0.86 11.83
C SER A 23 2.10 -0.34 12.78
N ARG A 24 1.74 0.61 13.65
CA ARG A 24 2.68 1.15 14.63
C ARG A 24 3.19 0.07 15.57
N ASP A 25 2.28 -0.78 16.04
CA ASP A 25 2.68 -1.87 16.94
C ASP A 25 3.55 -2.89 16.23
N LEU A 26 3.21 -3.18 14.98
CA LEU A 26 3.96 -4.16 14.20
C LEU A 26 5.39 -3.67 13.94
N VAL A 27 5.55 -2.41 13.55
CA VAL A 27 6.90 -1.89 13.30
C VAL A 27 7.71 -1.85 14.59
N ARG A 28 7.06 -1.53 15.70
CA ARG A 28 7.77 -1.48 16.98
C ARG A 28 8.22 -2.87 17.42
N GLN A 29 7.32 -3.85 17.34
CA GLN A 29 7.64 -5.20 17.77
C GLN A 29 8.71 -5.86 16.92
N LYS A 30 8.73 -5.55 15.63
CA LYS A 30 9.63 -6.20 14.70
C LYS A 30 10.80 -5.32 14.30
N ASN A 31 10.91 -4.16 14.92
CA ASN A 31 12.01 -3.25 14.68
C ASN A 31 12.14 -2.90 13.20
N LEU A 32 11.02 -2.50 12.61
CA LEU A 32 10.96 -2.12 11.20
C LEU A 32 10.64 -0.65 11.07
N ARG A 33 10.86 -0.12 9.88
CA ARG A 33 10.34 1.20 9.51
C ARG A 33 8.98 1.01 8.84
N GLU A 34 8.16 2.06 8.90
CA GLU A 34 6.86 2.03 8.23
C GLU A 34 7.01 1.77 6.73
N SER A 35 8.00 2.41 6.10
CA SER A 35 8.20 2.23 4.68
C SER A 35 8.62 0.81 4.33
N ASP A 36 9.44 0.20 5.19
CA ASP A 36 9.85 -1.19 4.98
C ASP A 36 8.66 -2.14 5.11
N LEU A 37 7.81 -1.89 6.10
CA LEU A 37 6.61 -2.70 6.27
C LEU A 37 5.72 -2.63 5.03
N ARG A 38 5.50 -1.42 4.52
CA ARG A 38 4.68 -1.23 3.33
C ARG A 38 5.24 -1.97 2.12
N LYS A 39 6.57 -1.92 1.95
CA LYS A 39 7.22 -2.62 0.85
C LYS A 39 7.06 -4.12 0.96
N LYS A 40 7.21 -4.65 2.17
CA LYS A 40 7.06 -6.08 2.40
C LYS A 40 5.62 -6.53 2.13
N VAL A 41 4.66 -5.75 2.59
CA VAL A 41 3.26 -6.06 2.35
C VAL A 41 2.96 -6.07 0.85
N ASN A 42 3.47 -5.08 0.13
CA ASN A 42 3.25 -5.01 -1.32
C ASN A 42 3.87 -6.20 -2.05
N ARG A 43 5.07 -6.60 -1.65
CA ARG A 43 5.70 -7.76 -2.28
C ARG A 43 4.90 -9.02 -2.05
N LEU A 44 4.41 -9.19 -0.83
CA LEU A 44 3.59 -10.37 -0.50
C LEU A 44 2.28 -10.35 -1.27
N ARG A 45 1.65 -9.19 -1.38
CA ARG A 45 0.41 -9.08 -2.13
C ARG A 45 0.61 -9.43 -3.60
N ARG A 46 1.75 -9.05 -4.16
CA ARG A 46 2.05 -9.40 -5.56
C ARG A 46 2.24 -10.90 -5.75
N LYS A 47 2.53 -11.61 -4.68
CA LYS A 47 2.62 -13.07 -4.71
C LYS A 47 1.31 -13.73 -4.32
N ALA A 48 0.23 -12.96 -4.31
CA ALA A 48 -1.11 -13.44 -4.01
C ALA A 48 -1.30 -13.86 -2.55
N VAL A 49 -0.52 -13.29 -1.65
CA VAL A 49 -0.74 -13.49 -0.22
C VAL A 49 -1.85 -12.54 0.21
N PRO A 50 -2.92 -13.03 0.85
CA PRO A 50 -4.10 -12.21 1.13
C PRO A 50 -3.94 -11.34 2.37
N ILE A 51 -3.07 -10.35 2.28
CA ILE A 51 -2.90 -9.40 3.36
C ILE A 51 -3.88 -8.25 3.17
N ALA A 52 -4.81 -8.14 4.11
CA ALA A 52 -5.80 -7.09 4.12
C ALA A 52 -5.36 -5.96 5.04
N SER A 53 -5.95 -4.81 4.83
CA SER A 53 -5.65 -3.66 5.68
C SER A 53 -6.89 -2.80 5.84
N SER A 54 -6.89 -2.04 6.93
CA SER A 54 -7.90 -1.04 7.19
C SER A 54 -7.19 0.18 7.77
N ARG A 55 -7.95 1.20 8.15
CA ARG A 55 -7.35 2.34 8.84
C ARG A 55 -6.61 1.93 10.08
N GLU A 56 -7.02 0.84 10.68
CA GLU A 56 -6.52 0.43 11.99
C GLU A 56 -5.30 -0.46 11.91
N GLY A 57 -5.08 -1.14 10.79
CA GLY A 57 -3.91 -1.99 10.72
C GLY A 57 -4.00 -3.05 9.64
N TYR A 58 -3.19 -4.07 9.81
CA TYR A 58 -3.06 -5.17 8.85
C TYR A 58 -3.55 -6.47 9.46
N PHE A 59 -4.02 -7.37 8.59
CA PHE A 59 -4.38 -8.71 9.03
C PHE A 59 -4.32 -9.66 7.82
N TYR A 60 -4.29 -10.94 8.12
CA TYR A 60 -4.35 -11.98 7.09
C TYR A 60 -5.83 -12.27 6.85
N ALA A 61 -6.31 -12.05 5.64
CA ALA A 61 -7.75 -12.19 5.38
C ALA A 61 -8.19 -13.63 5.57
N SER A 62 -9.32 -13.81 6.25
CA SER A 62 -9.87 -15.14 6.48
C SER A 62 -10.95 -15.50 5.47
N ASN A 63 -11.38 -14.53 4.67
CA ASN A 63 -12.40 -14.79 3.64
C ASN A 63 -12.30 -13.72 2.57
N ALA A 64 -13.02 -13.96 1.48
CA ALA A 64 -12.97 -13.06 0.32
C ALA A 64 -13.55 -11.69 0.62
N ALA A 65 -14.55 -11.61 1.46
CA ALA A 65 -15.19 -10.33 1.77
C ALA A 65 -14.19 -9.37 2.43
N GLU A 66 -13.37 -9.90 3.35
CA GLU A 66 -12.35 -9.09 4.00
C GLU A 66 -11.33 -8.57 3.01
N LEU A 67 -10.96 -9.41 2.06
CA LEU A 67 -9.98 -9.01 1.05
C LEU A 67 -10.57 -8.02 0.06
N TYR A 68 -11.85 -8.17 -0.24
CA TYR A 68 -12.53 -7.29 -1.19
C TYR A 68 -12.48 -5.83 -0.73
N SER A 69 -12.68 -5.58 0.56
CA SER A 69 -12.59 -4.22 1.09
C SER A 69 -11.25 -3.59 0.83
N THR A 70 -10.18 -4.37 1.03
CA THR A 70 -8.83 -3.88 0.78
C THR A 70 -8.62 -3.58 -0.69
N ILE A 71 -9.12 -4.47 -1.56
CA ILE A 71 -9.00 -4.26 -3.00
C ILE A 71 -9.71 -2.97 -3.41
N ARG A 72 -10.89 -2.73 -2.87
CA ARG A 72 -11.63 -1.48 -3.16
C ARG A 72 -10.84 -0.26 -2.75
N GLN A 73 -10.25 -0.28 -1.55
CA GLN A 73 -9.45 0.84 -1.08
C GLN A 73 -8.27 1.11 -2.00
N LEU A 74 -7.59 0.04 -2.43
CA LEU A 74 -6.44 0.19 -3.31
C LEU A 74 -6.85 0.74 -4.67
N LYS A 75 -7.99 0.31 -5.18
CA LYS A 75 -8.51 0.84 -6.45
C LYS A 75 -8.86 2.31 -6.34
N GLU A 76 -9.41 2.73 -5.20
CA GLU A 76 -9.72 4.14 -4.98
C GLU A 76 -8.45 4.97 -4.91
N MET A 77 -7.42 4.46 -4.25
CA MET A 77 -6.13 5.14 -4.20
C MET A 77 -5.53 5.27 -5.58
N ARG A 78 -5.63 4.20 -6.38
CA ARG A 78 -5.13 4.24 -7.76
C ARG A 78 -5.87 5.28 -8.58
N ALA A 79 -7.19 5.35 -8.43
CA ALA A 79 -7.97 6.34 -9.16
C ALA A 79 -7.57 7.76 -8.78
N GLY A 80 -7.29 7.97 -7.49
CA GLY A 80 -6.80 9.27 -7.03
C GLY A 80 -5.46 9.63 -7.64
N LEU A 81 -4.56 8.66 -7.72
CA LEU A 81 -3.26 8.87 -8.35
C LEU A 81 -3.41 9.16 -9.84
N ASP A 82 -4.28 8.41 -10.52
CA ASP A 82 -4.52 8.62 -11.93
C ASP A 82 -5.05 10.04 -12.18
N ALA A 83 -5.96 10.50 -11.34
CA ALA A 83 -6.51 11.85 -11.47
C ALA A 83 -5.43 12.91 -11.26
N ALA A 84 -4.56 12.69 -10.30
CA ALA A 84 -3.47 13.64 -10.06
C ALA A 84 -2.50 13.68 -11.22
N ILE A 85 -2.17 12.53 -11.78
CA ILE A 85 -1.30 12.46 -12.95
C ILE A 85 -1.93 13.21 -14.12
N CYS A 86 -3.20 12.94 -14.37
CA CYS A 86 -3.91 13.60 -15.45
C CYS A 86 -3.92 15.12 -15.26
N GLY A 87 -4.17 15.57 -14.03
CA GLY A 87 -4.16 16.99 -13.74
C GLY A 87 -2.81 17.64 -13.99
N LEU A 88 -1.75 16.93 -13.59
CA LEU A 88 -0.40 17.46 -13.80
C LEU A 88 -0.05 17.50 -15.29
N GLU A 89 -0.47 16.49 -16.04
CA GLU A 89 -0.24 16.49 -17.48
C GLU A 89 -0.94 17.66 -18.14
N GLN A 90 -2.16 17.96 -17.71
CA GLN A 90 -2.87 19.11 -18.22
C GLN A 90 -2.17 20.42 -17.83
N ALA A 91 -1.64 20.48 -16.63
CA ALA A 91 -0.93 21.66 -16.17
C ALA A 91 0.32 21.92 -17.00
N MET A 92 0.94 20.87 -17.54
CA MET A 92 2.11 21.04 -18.40
C MET A 92 1.76 21.86 -19.65
N GLU A 93 0.53 21.76 -20.12
CA GLU A 93 0.11 22.49 -21.30
C GLU A 93 0.00 23.99 -21.08
N THR A 94 -0.04 24.41 -19.81
CA THR A 94 -0.08 25.83 -19.51
C THR A 94 1.28 26.51 -19.66
N PHE A 95 2.36 25.74 -19.76
CA PHE A 95 3.68 26.30 -19.96
C PHE A 95 3.89 26.50 -21.46
N THR A 96 4.22 27.71 -21.82
CA THR A 96 4.32 28.04 -23.23
C THR A 96 5.70 27.83 -23.79
N GLU A 97 6.63 27.51 -22.95
CA GLU A 97 7.99 27.32 -23.36
C GLU A 97 8.21 25.92 -23.83
N PRO A 98 8.21 25.72 -25.07
CA PRO A 98 8.40 24.35 -25.51
C PRO A 98 9.80 23.89 -25.29
N SER A 99 10.67 24.75 -25.34
CA SER A 99 11.97 24.29 -25.38
C SER A 99 12.56 24.07 -24.11
N ASP A 100 12.80 24.12 -23.78
CA ASP A 100 13.28 23.99 -22.79
C ASP A 100 12.93 23.31 -21.95
N GLY A 101 12.69 23.22 -22.07
CA GLY A 101 12.32 22.63 -21.52
C GLY A 101 12.47 22.12 -20.72
N GLY A 102 12.45 22.11 -20.62
CA GLY A 102 12.35 21.70 -19.95
C GLY A 102 12.80 21.23 -19.15
N GLY A 103 13.06 21.13 -19.05
CA GLY A 103 13.40 20.72 -18.36
C GLY A 103 13.81 20.73 -17.35
N ARG A 104 14.05 20.94 -16.98
CA ARG A 104 14.28 20.96 -16.08
C ARG A 104 14.03 20.53 -15.10
N ASP A 105 14.32 20.43 -14.82
CA ASP A 105 14.15 19.92 -14.01
C ASP A 105 13.95 19.89 -13.05
N ARG A 106 13.94 19.98 -12.73
CA ARG A 106 13.61 19.91 -11.80
C ARG A 106 13.36 19.31 -11.17
#